data_0416ff0f3416827801ad5fde298efa10
#
_entry.id   0416ff0f3416827801ad5fde298efa10
#
_cell.length_a   1.000
_cell.length_b   1.000
_cell.length_c   1.000
_cell.angle_alpha   90.00
_cell.angle_beta   90.00
_cell.angle_gamma   90.00
#
_symmetry.space_group_name_H-M   'P 1'
#
loop_
_entity.id
_entity.type
_entity.pdbx_description
1 polymer ?
#
loop_
_entity_poly.entity_id
_entity_poly.type
_entity_poly.pdbx_seq_one_letter_code
_entity_poly.pdbx_strand_id
1 'polypeptide(L)'
;MEEKLNLTISEKQRLLFNDVSSPNVPEIYVEGSVQSGKTFIICLSVIAYARNLYKYSPNENYYGAIIGWSVDTLKGNIVDVIEQDLNKLGLKNRAKNKGQGDYDLKFGSSEKILEIYNLKIYFFGFNNSLSFNKILGRPLIFIWCDESARIYSQNTLRESFDELNGRQVSYVTNPFIKTIHSFNVEGNTNHPYKLKYLNGKPNAKHYTFFPYDNPKLNTEEAMLEVKNMFPDGSALQRQKIFNEWCVAEGKVFNKLNIIDNLDDFILREIGLGDDYGSVNPTTFVPIVLAYNTKSNKWCLVRLPVYYHNPSINGDTPTTEFYSNQLRMFMLYLKEHYDRVPLTTNVIDSEAAHFKNRLEVDNIPFSESDKSDGVSEGVEHLQALIDKEYFYILKGNSITRFRDDGTPEFSDKDESLIEFESYQYDTIRSINTGQNCYKKELDHSIDGSRYLIKEWVNTGRCPQV
;
A
#
# COMPACT_ATOMS: atom_id res chain seq x y z
N MET A 1 5.78 26.84 34.53
CA MET A 1 6.96 26.71 33.65
C MET A 1 6.49 26.24 32.29
N GLU A 2 6.35 27.13 31.34
CA GLU A 2 6.09 26.78 29.94
C GLU A 2 7.43 26.30 29.35
N GLU A 3 7.65 25.00 29.31
CA GLU A 3 8.67 24.45 28.42
C GLU A 3 8.22 24.74 27.02
N LYS A 4 8.86 25.69 26.37
CA LYS A 4 8.68 25.96 24.95
C LYS A 4 9.11 24.72 24.20
N LEU A 5 8.17 24.00 23.58
CA LEU A 5 8.50 22.99 22.58
C LEU A 5 9.32 23.69 21.49
N ASN A 6 10.61 23.39 21.41
CA ASN A 6 11.47 23.83 20.32
C ASN A 6 11.17 22.96 19.09
N LEU A 7 10.01 23.20 18.46
CA LEU A 7 9.63 22.54 17.21
C LEU A 7 10.11 23.43 16.04
N THR A 8 11.03 22.89 15.28
CA THR A 8 11.39 23.51 14.00
C THR A 8 10.34 23.10 12.97
N ILE A 9 9.50 24.03 12.54
CA ILE A 9 8.49 23.86 11.49
C ILE A 9 8.71 24.89 10.38
N SER A 10 8.43 24.52 9.15
CA SER A 10 8.50 25.46 8.03
C SER A 10 7.34 26.47 8.05
N GLU A 11 7.46 27.54 7.31
CA GLU A 11 6.39 28.53 7.21
C GLU A 11 5.11 27.90 6.64
N LYS A 12 5.21 27.05 5.65
CA LYS A 12 4.06 26.33 5.06
C LYS A 12 3.39 25.39 6.10
N GLN A 13 4.18 24.69 6.91
CA GLN A 13 3.66 23.90 8.03
C GLN A 13 2.96 24.79 9.06
N ARG A 14 3.49 25.98 9.36
CA ARG A 14 2.87 26.93 10.29
C ARG A 14 1.54 27.46 9.75
N LEU A 15 1.45 27.76 8.46
CA LEU A 15 0.19 28.19 7.82
C LEU A 15 -0.87 27.09 7.89
N LEU A 16 -0.52 25.88 7.52
CA LEU A 16 -1.44 24.72 7.61
C LEU A 16 -1.89 24.49 9.07
N PHE A 17 -0.97 24.54 10.03
CA PHE A 17 -1.29 24.42 11.45
C PHE A 17 -2.32 25.47 11.90
N ASN A 18 -2.15 26.70 11.49
CA ASN A 18 -3.10 27.78 11.80
C ASN A 18 -4.47 27.53 11.18
N ASP A 19 -4.54 27.17 9.90
CA ASP A 19 -5.82 26.92 9.20
C ASP A 19 -6.56 25.71 9.77
N VAL A 20 -5.86 24.64 10.13
CA VAL A 20 -6.47 23.47 10.78
C VAL A 20 -7.01 23.81 12.16
N SER A 21 -6.24 24.52 12.97
CA SER A 21 -6.59 24.81 14.37
C SER A 21 -7.57 25.98 14.54
N SER A 22 -7.79 26.78 13.51
CA SER A 22 -8.62 28.00 13.55
C SER A 22 -10.06 27.75 13.09
N PRO A 23 -11.02 28.59 13.51
CA PRO A 23 -12.38 28.60 12.96
C PRO A 23 -12.41 29.10 11.51
N ASN A 24 -13.57 28.97 10.86
CA ASN A 24 -13.89 29.55 9.55
C ASN A 24 -13.04 29.03 8.34
N VAL A 25 -12.39 27.88 8.50
CA VAL A 25 -11.72 27.16 7.41
C VAL A 25 -12.27 25.75 7.36
N PRO A 26 -13.44 25.53 6.73
CA PRO A 26 -14.17 24.29 6.84
C PRO A 26 -13.56 23.13 6.06
N GLU A 27 -12.83 23.40 5.00
CA GLU A 27 -12.30 22.36 4.11
C GLU A 27 -10.86 22.65 3.69
N ILE A 28 -9.96 21.68 3.87
CA ILE A 28 -8.53 21.80 3.60
C ILE A 28 -8.05 20.58 2.82
N TYR A 29 -7.37 20.81 1.72
CA TYR A 29 -6.69 19.80 0.90
C TYR A 29 -5.19 19.92 1.04
N VAL A 30 -4.53 18.83 1.45
CA VAL A 30 -3.11 18.76 1.68
C VAL A 30 -2.50 17.69 0.76
N GLU A 31 -2.19 18.10 -0.43
CA GLU A 31 -1.46 17.33 -1.41
C GLU A 31 0.04 17.35 -1.07
N GLY A 32 0.75 16.26 -1.27
CA GLY A 32 2.20 16.35 -1.07
C GLY A 32 2.97 15.09 -1.32
N SER A 33 4.25 15.32 -1.55
CA SER A 33 5.26 14.29 -1.75
C SER A 33 5.43 13.39 -0.52
N VAL A 34 6.05 12.24 -0.71
CA VAL A 34 6.55 11.42 0.40
C VAL A 34 7.57 12.22 1.20
N GLN A 35 7.68 11.94 2.50
CA GLN A 35 8.63 12.60 3.41
C GLN A 35 8.47 14.14 3.53
N SER A 36 7.41 14.75 2.99
CA SER A 36 7.22 16.21 3.03
C SER A 36 6.79 16.78 4.39
N GLY A 37 6.52 15.93 5.39
CA GLY A 37 6.15 16.34 6.75
C GLY A 37 4.70 16.79 6.92
N LYS A 38 3.81 16.55 5.93
CA LYS A 38 2.39 16.92 6.01
C LYS A 38 1.64 16.21 7.14
N THR A 39 1.79 14.88 7.26
CA THR A 39 1.09 14.10 8.31
C THR A 39 1.50 14.55 9.71
N PHE A 40 2.79 14.79 9.94
CA PHE A 40 3.30 15.31 11.22
C PHE A 40 2.61 16.61 11.64
N ILE A 41 2.54 17.59 10.73
CA ILE A 41 1.96 18.88 11.08
C ILE A 41 0.44 18.80 11.26
N ILE A 42 -0.26 17.94 10.52
CA ILE A 42 -1.70 17.72 10.70
C ILE A 42 -1.96 17.09 12.08
N CYS A 43 -1.19 16.05 12.47
CA CYS A 43 -1.32 15.44 13.81
C CYS A 43 -1.21 16.48 14.94
N LEU A 44 -0.19 17.32 14.88
CA LEU A 44 -0.01 18.40 15.86
C LEU A 44 -1.17 19.42 15.84
N SER A 45 -1.68 19.71 14.62
CA SER A 45 -2.78 20.66 14.43
C SER A 45 -4.10 20.13 15.00
N VAL A 46 -4.35 18.82 14.94
CA VAL A 46 -5.55 18.18 15.52
C VAL A 46 -5.62 18.39 17.02
N ILE A 47 -4.49 18.33 17.72
CA ILE A 47 -4.43 18.59 19.18
C ILE A 47 -4.79 20.05 19.48
N ALA A 48 -4.24 20.98 18.70
CA ALA A 48 -4.54 22.40 18.84
C ALA A 48 -6.01 22.71 18.47
N TYR A 49 -6.54 22.09 17.43
CA TYR A 49 -7.94 22.18 17.03
C TYR A 49 -8.87 21.75 18.17
N ALA A 50 -8.64 20.57 18.75
CA ALA A 50 -9.46 20.08 19.86
C ALA A 50 -9.46 21.04 21.07
N ARG A 51 -8.29 21.62 21.40
CA ARG A 51 -8.18 22.62 22.45
C ARG A 51 -8.96 23.90 22.14
N ASN A 52 -8.90 24.37 20.90
CA ASN A 52 -9.59 25.60 20.50
C ASN A 52 -11.11 25.39 20.40
N LEU A 53 -11.56 24.23 19.94
CA LEU A 53 -12.96 23.84 19.97
C LEU A 53 -13.51 23.78 21.39
N TYR A 54 -12.77 23.19 22.32
CA TYR A 54 -13.13 23.18 23.74
C TYR A 54 -13.25 24.59 24.35
N LYS A 55 -12.33 25.50 24.01
CA LYS A 55 -12.42 26.90 24.47
C LYS A 55 -13.65 27.62 23.91
N TYR A 56 -14.04 27.29 22.69
CA TYR A 56 -15.23 27.88 22.05
C TYR A 56 -16.54 27.35 22.65
N SER A 57 -16.67 26.05 22.89
CA SER A 57 -17.88 25.41 23.42
C SER A 57 -17.54 24.36 24.46
N PRO A 58 -17.21 24.76 25.71
CA PRO A 58 -16.72 23.84 26.73
C PRO A 58 -17.78 22.86 27.28
N ASN A 59 -19.06 23.20 27.13
CA ASN A 59 -20.19 22.41 27.63
C ASN A 59 -20.81 21.46 26.65
N GLU A 60 -20.30 21.41 25.39
CA GLU A 60 -20.78 20.53 24.36
C GLU A 60 -19.79 19.38 24.15
N ASN A 61 -20.32 18.21 23.70
CA ASN A 61 -19.51 17.08 23.31
C ASN A 61 -19.58 16.90 21.80
N TYR A 62 -18.44 16.73 21.19
CA TYR A 62 -18.30 16.61 19.75
C TYR A 62 -17.72 15.26 19.32
N TYR A 63 -18.05 14.85 18.09
CA TYR A 63 -17.52 13.65 17.48
C TYR A 63 -16.74 13.99 16.22
N GLY A 64 -15.62 13.28 16.02
CA GLY A 64 -14.80 13.37 14.83
C GLY A 64 -14.42 12.00 14.31
N ALA A 65 -13.89 11.96 13.10
CA ALA A 65 -13.34 10.76 12.48
C ALA A 65 -11.97 11.04 11.85
N ILE A 66 -11.04 10.11 12.02
CA ILE A 66 -9.80 10.03 11.24
C ILE A 66 -9.87 8.73 10.46
N ILE A 67 -9.74 8.85 9.15
CA ILE A 67 -9.98 7.79 8.19
C ILE A 67 -8.72 7.61 7.36
N GLY A 68 -8.26 6.37 7.21
CA GLY A 68 -7.16 6.03 6.32
C GLY A 68 -7.45 4.77 5.53
N TRP A 69 -6.52 4.34 4.71
CA TRP A 69 -6.68 3.14 3.91
C TRP A 69 -6.97 1.90 4.77
N SER A 70 -6.15 1.65 5.77
CA SER A 70 -6.35 0.57 6.74
C SER A 70 -6.19 1.05 8.17
N VAL A 71 -6.65 0.24 9.12
CA VAL A 71 -6.46 0.52 10.54
C VAL A 71 -4.99 0.45 10.93
N ASP A 72 -4.23 -0.45 10.32
CA ASP A 72 -2.82 -0.66 10.64
C ASP A 72 -1.96 0.50 10.14
N THR A 73 -2.23 1.01 8.92
CA THR A 73 -1.57 2.22 8.42
C THR A 73 -1.88 3.44 9.27
N LEU A 74 -3.13 3.58 9.75
CA LEU A 74 -3.49 4.65 10.69
C LEU A 74 -2.73 4.56 12.00
N LYS A 75 -2.50 3.35 12.52
CA LYS A 75 -1.77 3.19 13.78
C LYS A 75 -0.37 3.78 13.68
N GLY A 76 0.45 3.27 12.76
CA GLY A 76 1.84 3.69 12.62
C GLY A 76 1.99 5.15 12.18
N ASN A 77 1.19 5.59 11.22
CA ASN A 77 1.37 6.89 10.59
C ASN A 77 0.73 8.05 11.37
N ILE A 78 -0.34 7.80 12.11
CA ILE A 78 -1.13 8.86 12.74
C ILE A 78 -1.24 8.68 14.27
N VAL A 79 -1.71 7.51 14.72
CA VAL A 79 -2.02 7.31 16.14
C VAL A 79 -0.77 7.41 17.00
N ASP A 80 0.30 6.73 16.61
CA ASP A 80 1.58 6.74 17.34
C ASP A 80 2.22 8.13 17.29
N VAL A 81 2.07 8.89 16.20
CA VAL A 81 2.54 10.28 16.08
C VAL A 81 1.76 11.22 17.02
N ILE A 82 0.42 11.12 17.03
CA ILE A 82 -0.42 11.91 17.94
C ILE A 82 -0.07 11.59 19.40
N GLU A 83 0.10 10.31 19.77
CA GLU A 83 0.47 9.95 21.14
C GLU A 83 1.84 10.51 21.55
N GLN A 84 2.81 10.47 20.64
CA GLN A 84 4.12 11.07 20.86
C GLN A 84 4.02 12.59 21.07
N ASP A 85 3.21 13.27 20.28
CA ASP A 85 3.04 14.73 20.38
C ASP A 85 2.26 15.12 21.65
N LEU A 86 1.24 14.36 22.05
CA LEU A 86 0.55 14.54 23.33
C LEU A 86 1.53 14.41 24.52
N ASN A 87 2.39 13.41 24.48
CA ASN A 87 3.41 13.20 25.51
C ASN A 87 4.45 14.34 25.56
N LYS A 88 4.93 14.81 24.39
CA LYS A 88 5.84 15.96 24.30
C LYS A 88 5.22 17.25 24.82
N LEU A 89 3.92 17.40 24.70
CA LEU A 89 3.15 18.52 25.26
C LEU A 89 2.90 18.38 26.77
N GLY A 90 3.38 17.31 27.40
CA GLY A 90 3.20 17.03 28.81
C GLY A 90 1.79 16.58 29.19
N LEU A 91 0.94 16.25 28.20
CA LEU A 91 -0.42 15.76 28.42
C LEU A 91 -0.38 14.29 28.88
N LYS A 92 -1.25 13.92 29.80
CA LYS A 92 -1.26 12.59 30.43
C LYS A 92 -2.44 11.76 29.93
N ASN A 93 -2.16 10.51 29.55
CA ASN A 93 -3.19 9.54 29.19
C ASN A 93 -3.93 9.06 30.45
N ARG A 94 -5.27 9.21 30.48
CA ARG A 94 -6.12 8.82 31.61
C ARG A 94 -6.06 7.30 31.88
N ALA A 95 -6.06 6.48 30.85
CA ALA A 95 -6.00 5.03 31.01
C ALA A 95 -4.69 4.56 31.67
N LYS A 96 -3.57 5.23 31.37
CA LYS A 96 -2.24 4.94 31.95
C LYS A 96 -2.04 5.55 33.34
N ASN A 97 -2.90 6.51 33.76
CA ASN A 97 -2.76 7.29 35.01
C ASN A 97 -3.97 7.11 35.96
N LYS A 98 -4.50 5.89 36.08
CA LYS A 98 -5.58 5.53 37.03
C LYS A 98 -6.83 6.41 36.88
N GLY A 99 -7.18 6.81 35.67
CA GLY A 99 -8.35 7.66 35.41
C GLY A 99 -8.09 9.18 35.51
N GLN A 100 -6.89 9.60 35.87
CA GLN A 100 -6.49 11.02 35.92
C GLN A 100 -5.65 11.35 34.70
N GLY A 101 -6.04 12.35 33.90
CA GLY A 101 -5.27 12.77 32.74
C GLY A 101 -6.08 13.65 31.77
N ASP A 102 -5.40 14.12 30.75
CA ASP A 102 -5.88 15.12 29.80
C ASP A 102 -6.57 14.49 28.58
N TYR A 103 -6.21 13.25 28.26
CA TYR A 103 -6.77 12.52 27.12
C TYR A 103 -6.95 11.02 27.44
N ASP A 104 -7.73 10.33 26.63
CA ASP A 104 -7.86 8.88 26.63
C ASP A 104 -7.65 8.36 25.20
N LEU A 105 -6.61 7.56 24.99
CA LEU A 105 -6.31 6.93 23.70
C LEU A 105 -6.41 5.42 23.85
N LYS A 106 -7.41 4.84 23.17
CA LYS A 106 -7.62 3.40 23.10
C LYS A 106 -7.48 2.96 21.65
N PHE A 107 -6.56 2.05 21.40
CA PHE A 107 -6.36 1.48 20.06
C PHE A 107 -6.20 -0.04 20.15
N GLY A 108 -7.34 -0.71 20.41
CA GLY A 108 -7.43 -2.15 20.60
C GLY A 108 -8.41 -2.81 19.61
N SER A 109 -8.71 -4.08 19.83
CA SER A 109 -9.64 -4.85 18.98
C SER A 109 -11.07 -4.32 19.03
N SER A 110 -11.54 -3.87 20.19
CA SER A 110 -12.92 -3.41 20.39
C SER A 110 -13.14 -1.93 20.13
N GLU A 111 -12.19 -1.08 20.50
CA GLU A 111 -12.31 0.38 20.38
C GLU A 111 -11.04 0.99 19.80
N LYS A 112 -11.23 1.96 18.88
CA LYS A 112 -10.18 2.75 18.26
C LYS A 112 -10.61 4.21 18.33
N ILE A 113 -10.27 4.86 19.44
CA ILE A 113 -10.71 6.21 19.78
C ILE A 113 -9.62 7.04 20.44
N LEU A 114 -9.67 8.35 20.21
CA LEU A 114 -9.00 9.37 20.99
C LEU A 114 -10.06 10.30 21.58
N GLU A 115 -10.12 10.40 22.90
CA GLU A 115 -10.89 11.43 23.60
C GLU A 115 -9.92 12.48 24.14
N ILE A 116 -10.05 13.70 23.64
CA ILE A 116 -9.23 14.83 24.07
C ILE A 116 -10.12 16.06 24.24
N TYR A 117 -10.07 16.68 25.41
CA TYR A 117 -11.03 17.73 25.82
C TYR A 117 -12.48 17.23 25.66
N ASN A 118 -13.30 17.92 24.87
CA ASN A 118 -14.69 17.57 24.57
C ASN A 118 -14.88 16.95 23.18
N LEU A 119 -13.79 16.53 22.52
CA LEU A 119 -13.81 15.91 21.20
C LEU A 119 -13.46 14.43 21.31
N LYS A 120 -14.34 13.56 20.81
CA LYS A 120 -14.12 12.12 20.66
C LYS A 120 -13.90 11.78 19.20
N ILE A 121 -12.69 11.37 18.86
CA ILE A 121 -12.26 11.02 17.51
C ILE A 121 -12.24 9.50 17.36
N TYR A 122 -12.89 8.98 16.32
CA TYR A 122 -12.88 7.58 15.94
C TYR A 122 -11.88 7.33 14.81
N PHE A 123 -11.15 6.22 14.86
CA PHE A 123 -10.23 5.81 13.80
C PHE A 123 -10.84 4.66 13.00
N PHE A 124 -10.86 4.82 11.67
CA PHE A 124 -11.44 3.85 10.74
C PHE A 124 -10.49 3.56 9.58
N GLY A 125 -10.31 2.26 9.27
CA GLY A 125 -9.78 1.85 7.97
C GLY A 125 -10.90 1.79 6.94
N PHE A 126 -10.66 2.26 5.75
CA PHE A 126 -11.66 2.36 4.67
C PHE A 126 -11.45 1.32 3.56
N ASN A 127 -10.62 0.33 3.79
CA ASN A 127 -10.31 -0.75 2.84
C ASN A 127 -11.48 -1.70 2.55
N ASN A 128 -12.60 -1.57 3.27
CA ASN A 128 -13.84 -2.26 2.96
C ASN A 128 -15.07 -1.40 3.30
N SER A 129 -16.16 -1.57 2.56
CA SER A 129 -17.42 -0.83 2.73
C SER A 129 -18.10 -1.06 4.08
N LEU A 130 -17.87 -2.20 4.75
CA LEU A 130 -18.45 -2.51 6.06
C LEU A 130 -17.88 -1.63 7.18
N SER A 131 -16.66 -1.13 7.02
CA SER A 131 -16.05 -0.22 8.00
C SER A 131 -16.78 1.11 8.08
N PHE A 132 -17.36 1.57 6.97
CA PHE A 132 -18.14 2.81 6.88
C PHE A 132 -19.41 2.75 7.73
N ASN A 133 -20.06 1.58 7.83
CA ASN A 133 -21.29 1.43 8.61
C ASN A 133 -21.13 1.79 10.10
N LYS A 134 -19.90 1.74 10.62
CA LYS A 134 -19.60 2.11 12.03
C LYS A 134 -19.69 3.61 12.29
N ILE A 135 -19.60 4.44 11.25
CA ILE A 135 -19.69 5.90 11.31
C ILE A 135 -21.14 6.35 11.11
N LEU A 136 -21.98 5.49 10.52
CA LEU A 136 -23.38 5.80 10.23
C LEU A 136 -24.13 6.14 11.53
N GLY A 137 -24.90 7.23 11.51
CA GLY A 137 -25.78 7.66 12.59
C GLY A 137 -25.19 8.66 13.58
N ARG A 138 -23.94 9.11 13.42
CA ARG A 138 -23.36 10.18 14.28
C ARG A 138 -23.03 11.43 13.47
N PRO A 139 -23.46 12.62 13.90
CA PRO A 139 -22.98 13.87 13.32
C PRO A 139 -21.49 14.07 13.67
N LEU A 140 -20.68 14.45 12.69
CA LEU A 140 -19.25 14.66 12.86
C LEU A 140 -18.92 16.15 12.65
N ILE A 141 -18.26 16.78 13.63
CA ILE A 141 -17.74 18.15 13.46
C ILE A 141 -16.39 18.15 12.77
N PHE A 142 -15.62 17.08 12.92
CA PHE A 142 -14.26 16.94 12.42
C PHE A 142 -14.11 15.64 11.61
N ILE A 143 -13.56 15.76 10.40
CA ILE A 143 -13.20 14.63 9.55
C ILE A 143 -11.78 14.85 9.02
N TRP A 144 -10.93 13.86 9.15
CA TRP A 144 -9.65 13.81 8.44
C TRP A 144 -9.56 12.52 7.64
N CYS A 145 -9.49 12.64 6.31
CA CYS A 145 -9.28 11.53 5.39
C CYS A 145 -7.81 11.52 4.96
N ASP A 146 -7.03 10.61 5.51
CA ASP A 146 -5.68 10.35 5.03
C ASP A 146 -5.71 9.39 3.83
N GLU A 147 -4.77 9.54 2.90
CA GLU A 147 -4.75 8.80 1.62
C GLU A 147 -6.06 8.95 0.81
N SER A 148 -6.70 10.11 0.89
CA SER A 148 -8.03 10.34 0.31
C SER A 148 -8.12 10.09 -1.20
N ALA A 149 -7.09 10.41 -1.97
CA ALA A 149 -7.05 10.13 -3.41
C ALA A 149 -7.03 8.61 -3.67
N ARG A 150 -6.25 7.84 -2.89
CA ARG A 150 -6.18 6.39 -2.96
C ARG A 150 -7.53 5.73 -2.62
N ILE A 151 -8.18 6.16 -1.54
CA ILE A 151 -9.51 5.65 -1.16
C ILE A 151 -10.50 5.90 -2.28
N TYR A 152 -10.51 7.11 -2.84
CA TYR A 152 -11.45 7.51 -3.89
C TYR A 152 -11.16 6.87 -5.25
N SER A 153 -9.97 6.34 -5.46
CA SER A 153 -9.63 5.57 -6.65
C SER A 153 -10.39 4.23 -6.74
N GLN A 154 -10.82 3.69 -5.59
CA GLN A 154 -11.63 2.48 -5.53
C GLN A 154 -13.10 2.78 -5.80
N ASN A 155 -13.63 2.32 -6.94
CA ASN A 155 -15.02 2.57 -7.36
C ASN A 155 -16.05 2.18 -6.29
N THR A 156 -15.83 1.05 -5.61
CA THR A 156 -16.73 0.52 -4.58
C THR A 156 -16.80 1.37 -3.31
N LEU A 157 -15.82 2.25 -3.10
CA LEU A 157 -15.71 3.09 -1.90
C LEU A 157 -16.17 4.53 -2.13
N ARG A 158 -16.35 4.96 -3.40
CA ARG A 158 -16.66 6.36 -3.74
C ARG A 158 -17.95 6.85 -3.12
N GLU A 159 -19.03 6.09 -3.23
CA GLU A 159 -20.32 6.49 -2.66
C GLU A 159 -20.22 6.67 -1.14
N SER A 160 -19.60 5.73 -0.47
CA SER A 160 -19.37 5.81 0.98
C SER A 160 -18.47 6.98 1.37
N PHE A 161 -17.46 7.27 0.57
CA PHE A 161 -16.59 8.44 0.78
C PHE A 161 -17.35 9.76 0.60
N ASP A 162 -18.18 9.85 -0.43
CA ASP A 162 -19.03 11.04 -0.68
C ASP A 162 -20.05 11.27 0.43
N GLU A 163 -20.59 10.19 1.00
CA GLU A 163 -21.55 10.26 2.10
C GLU A 163 -20.96 10.82 3.40
N LEU A 164 -19.63 10.73 3.60
CA LEU A 164 -18.95 11.31 4.78
C LEU A 164 -19.24 12.80 4.93
N ASN A 165 -19.26 13.56 3.83
CA ASN A 165 -19.54 14.99 3.85
C ASN A 165 -20.97 15.28 4.36
N GLY A 166 -21.92 14.37 4.11
CA GLY A 166 -23.27 14.46 4.64
C GLY A 166 -23.35 14.37 6.18
N ARG A 167 -22.34 13.79 6.83
CA ARG A 167 -22.29 13.67 8.31
C ARG A 167 -22.01 14.97 9.03
N GLN A 168 -21.61 16.01 8.31
CA GLN A 168 -21.31 17.33 8.86
C GLN A 168 -22.50 18.31 8.77
N VAL A 169 -23.58 17.95 8.14
CA VAL A 169 -24.74 18.86 7.91
C VAL A 169 -25.27 19.48 9.21
N SER A 170 -25.27 18.74 10.32
CA SER A 170 -25.69 19.25 11.63
C SER A 170 -24.77 20.36 12.20
N TYR A 171 -23.57 20.51 11.67
CA TYR A 171 -22.59 21.49 12.12
C TYR A 171 -22.25 22.58 11.10
N VAL A 172 -23.04 22.70 10.01
CA VAL A 172 -22.75 23.63 8.90
C VAL A 172 -22.60 25.09 9.34
N THR A 173 -23.26 25.49 10.43
CA THR A 173 -23.17 26.83 11.03
C THR A 173 -22.09 26.94 12.12
N ASN A 174 -21.48 25.84 12.55
CA ASN A 174 -20.42 25.88 13.55
C ASN A 174 -19.10 26.32 12.89
N PRO A 175 -18.45 27.40 13.38
CA PRO A 175 -17.24 27.91 12.75
C PRO A 175 -16.04 26.92 12.84
N PHE A 176 -16.12 25.93 13.72
CA PHE A 176 -15.11 24.88 13.87
C PHE A 176 -15.38 23.62 13.03
N ILE A 177 -16.44 23.59 12.19
CA ILE A 177 -16.60 22.49 11.25
C ILE A 177 -15.33 22.32 10.41
N LYS A 178 -14.83 21.08 10.29
CA LYS A 178 -13.54 20.83 9.65
C LYS A 178 -13.51 19.52 8.88
N THR A 179 -13.12 19.59 7.61
CA THR A 179 -12.72 18.43 6.81
C THR A 179 -11.30 18.64 6.30
N ILE A 180 -10.44 17.65 6.52
CA ILE A 180 -9.06 17.63 6.02
C ILE A 180 -8.92 16.43 5.10
N HIS A 181 -8.35 16.65 3.92
CA HIS A 181 -7.96 15.63 2.99
C HIS A 181 -6.45 15.66 2.82
N SER A 182 -5.75 14.60 3.24
CA SER A 182 -4.32 14.46 2.99
C SER A 182 -4.07 13.31 2.02
N PHE A 183 -3.18 13.51 1.04
CA PHE A 183 -2.90 12.51 0.01
C PHE A 183 -1.58 12.77 -0.71
N ASN A 184 -1.07 11.73 -1.34
CA ASN A 184 -0.05 11.83 -2.37
C ASN A 184 -0.72 11.83 -3.74
N VAL A 185 -0.05 12.42 -4.73
CA VAL A 185 -0.54 12.35 -6.12
C VAL A 185 -0.54 10.91 -6.61
N GLU A 186 -1.64 10.52 -7.24
CA GLU A 186 -1.84 9.19 -7.84
C GLU A 186 -2.53 9.34 -9.20
N GLY A 187 -1.86 8.92 -10.27
CA GLY A 187 -2.41 9.02 -11.62
C GLY A 187 -2.27 10.40 -12.26
N ASN A 188 -3.12 10.70 -13.21
CA ASN A 188 -3.09 11.92 -14.01
C ASN A 188 -4.21 12.93 -13.67
N THR A 189 -4.30 13.98 -14.47
CA THR A 189 -5.31 15.05 -14.31
C THR A 189 -6.76 14.58 -14.43
N ASN A 190 -7.02 13.40 -15.02
CA ASN A 190 -8.36 12.81 -15.12
C ASN A 190 -8.72 11.93 -13.91
N HIS A 191 -7.86 11.88 -12.90
CA HIS A 191 -8.14 11.11 -11.69
C HIS A 191 -9.48 11.54 -11.06
N PRO A 192 -10.39 10.61 -10.74
CA PRO A 192 -11.73 10.94 -10.26
C PRO A 192 -11.78 11.86 -9.05
N TYR A 193 -10.84 11.65 -8.12
CA TYR A 193 -10.70 12.51 -6.94
C TYR A 193 -10.34 13.94 -7.31
N LYS A 194 -9.37 14.12 -8.25
CA LYS A 194 -8.96 15.44 -8.72
C LYS A 194 -10.11 16.17 -9.40
N LEU A 195 -10.82 15.50 -10.28
CA LEU A 195 -11.95 16.09 -10.99
C LEU A 195 -13.05 16.55 -10.03
N LYS A 196 -13.39 15.74 -9.03
CA LYS A 196 -14.49 16.03 -8.12
C LYS A 196 -14.13 17.00 -7.00
N TYR A 197 -12.99 16.79 -6.36
CA TYR A 197 -12.64 17.51 -5.13
C TYR A 197 -11.67 18.66 -5.34
N LEU A 198 -10.66 18.54 -6.21
CA LEU A 198 -9.67 19.59 -6.36
C LEU A 198 -10.11 20.68 -7.33
N ASN A 199 -10.84 20.35 -8.37
CA ASN A 199 -11.24 21.31 -9.41
C ASN A 199 -12.53 22.11 -9.10
N GLY A 200 -13.29 21.75 -8.06
CA GLY A 200 -14.65 22.26 -7.85
C GLY A 200 -14.94 22.94 -6.50
N LYS A 201 -13.91 23.25 -5.69
CA LYS A 201 -14.08 23.76 -4.33
C LYS A 201 -13.42 25.13 -4.10
N PRO A 202 -14.02 26.24 -4.59
CA PRO A 202 -13.36 27.56 -4.54
C PRO A 202 -13.14 28.10 -3.12
N ASN A 203 -13.87 27.63 -2.12
CA ASN A 203 -13.75 28.06 -0.72
C ASN A 203 -12.82 27.17 0.14
N ALA A 204 -12.27 26.13 -0.44
CA ALA A 204 -11.34 25.26 0.27
C ALA A 204 -9.91 25.83 0.25
N LYS A 205 -9.14 25.52 1.29
CA LYS A 205 -7.70 25.80 1.32
C LYS A 205 -6.94 24.66 0.68
N HIS A 206 -5.99 24.96 -0.16
CA HIS A 206 -5.13 23.99 -0.84
C HIS A 206 -3.67 24.21 -0.45
N TYR A 207 -3.02 23.12 -0.05
CA TYR A 207 -1.59 23.10 0.28
C TYR A 207 -0.91 22.01 -0.53
N THR A 208 0.20 22.37 -1.20
CA THR A 208 1.07 21.40 -1.88
C THR A 208 2.41 21.35 -1.17
N PHE A 209 2.74 20.21 -0.60
CA PHE A 209 3.96 19.97 0.15
C PHE A 209 5.01 19.21 -0.67
N PHE A 210 6.23 19.67 -0.62
CA PHE A 210 7.40 19.03 -1.23
C PHE A 210 8.39 18.58 -0.15
N PRO A 211 9.35 17.69 -0.44
CA PRO A 211 10.33 17.25 0.56
C PRO A 211 11.09 18.40 1.22
N TYR A 212 11.40 19.47 0.47
CA TYR A 212 12.09 20.66 1.00
C TYR A 212 11.23 21.51 1.97
N ASP A 213 9.91 21.27 2.05
CA ASP A 213 9.04 21.89 3.06
C ASP A 213 9.19 21.24 4.44
N ASN A 214 9.89 20.09 4.51
CA ASN A 214 10.17 19.39 5.75
C ASN A 214 11.52 19.83 6.33
N PRO A 215 11.56 20.55 7.46
CA PRO A 215 12.80 21.02 8.06
C PRO A 215 13.81 19.93 8.43
N LYS A 216 13.36 18.66 8.54
CA LYS A 216 14.24 17.52 8.80
C LYS A 216 15.04 17.09 7.56
N LEU A 217 14.64 17.52 6.37
CA LEU A 217 15.27 17.21 5.08
C LEU A 217 16.00 18.42 4.51
N ASN A 218 16.60 19.24 5.36
CA ASN A 218 17.23 20.51 4.97
C ASN A 218 18.69 20.35 4.52
N THR A 219 19.20 19.14 4.37
CA THR A 219 20.55 18.87 3.84
C THR A 219 20.48 18.37 2.39
N GLU A 220 21.53 18.61 1.62
CA GLU A 220 21.62 18.13 0.23
C GLU A 220 21.61 16.59 0.16
N GLU A 221 22.27 15.91 1.12
CA GLU A 221 22.30 14.47 1.20
C GLU A 221 20.90 13.89 1.43
N ALA A 222 20.15 14.43 2.42
CA ALA A 222 18.80 13.96 2.71
C ALA A 222 17.85 14.17 1.52
N MET A 223 17.97 15.31 0.82
CA MET A 223 17.20 15.58 -0.39
C MET A 223 17.57 14.65 -1.54
N LEU A 224 18.85 14.28 -1.67
CA LEU A 224 19.31 13.33 -2.68
C LEU A 224 18.75 11.92 -2.39
N GLU A 225 18.78 11.49 -1.14
CA GLU A 225 18.18 10.21 -0.74
C GLU A 225 16.70 10.13 -1.09
N VAL A 226 15.92 11.19 -0.79
CA VAL A 226 14.50 11.24 -1.13
C VAL A 226 14.27 11.19 -2.64
N LYS A 227 15.08 11.92 -3.44
CA LYS A 227 14.98 11.86 -4.91
C LYS A 227 15.29 10.47 -5.46
N ASN A 228 16.26 9.79 -4.86
CA ASN A 228 16.71 8.45 -5.27
C ASN A 228 15.80 7.32 -4.77
N MET A 229 14.71 7.63 -4.05
CA MET A 229 13.72 6.61 -3.66
C MET A 229 13.06 5.93 -4.87
N PHE A 230 12.97 6.65 -5.98
CA PHE A 230 12.37 6.18 -7.22
C PHE A 230 13.32 6.41 -8.40
N PRO A 231 13.24 5.59 -9.46
CA PRO A 231 14.06 5.76 -10.67
C PRO A 231 13.93 7.17 -11.25
N ASP A 232 15.05 7.75 -11.66
CA ASP A 232 15.09 9.11 -12.18
C ASP A 232 14.21 9.24 -13.43
N GLY A 233 13.36 10.28 -13.46
CA GLY A 233 12.42 10.56 -14.54
C GLY A 233 11.22 9.60 -14.61
N SER A 234 11.13 8.61 -13.72
CA SER A 234 9.98 7.69 -13.67
C SER A 234 8.68 8.42 -13.31
N ALA A 235 7.53 7.84 -13.73
CA ALA A 235 6.23 8.38 -13.31
C ALA A 235 6.06 8.37 -11.80
N LEU A 236 6.60 7.36 -11.11
CA LEU A 236 6.58 7.30 -9.64
C LEU A 236 7.37 8.46 -9.03
N GLN A 237 8.57 8.76 -9.51
CA GLN A 237 9.34 9.91 -9.04
C GLN A 237 8.57 11.21 -9.29
N ARG A 238 8.01 11.37 -10.49
CA ARG A 238 7.22 12.55 -10.87
C ARG A 238 6.00 12.72 -9.96
N GLN A 239 5.27 11.66 -9.67
CA GLN A 239 4.11 11.68 -8.77
C GLN A 239 4.51 11.86 -7.30
N LYS A 240 5.38 10.98 -6.78
CA LYS A 240 5.62 10.86 -5.33
C LYS A 240 6.63 11.90 -4.79
N ILE A 241 7.49 12.46 -5.66
CA ILE A 241 8.48 13.49 -5.26
C ILE A 241 8.07 14.87 -5.78
N PHE A 242 7.66 14.97 -7.05
CA PHE A 242 7.38 16.25 -7.68
C PHE A 242 5.90 16.64 -7.71
N ASN A 243 5.00 15.83 -7.16
CA ASN A 243 3.55 16.05 -7.13
C ASN A 243 2.93 16.28 -8.53
N GLU A 244 3.46 15.62 -9.54
CA GLU A 244 2.95 15.72 -10.89
C GLU A 244 1.81 14.73 -11.12
N TRP A 245 0.66 15.23 -11.56
CA TRP A 245 -0.46 14.38 -11.99
C TRP A 245 -0.16 13.83 -13.39
N CYS A 246 0.48 12.67 -13.45
CA CYS A 246 0.88 12.00 -14.69
C CYS A 246 0.62 10.48 -14.57
N VAL A 247 0.60 9.78 -15.70
CA VAL A 247 0.59 8.32 -15.76
C VAL A 247 1.90 7.83 -16.36
N ALA A 248 2.26 6.60 -16.01
CA ALA A 248 3.41 5.93 -16.57
C ALA A 248 3.11 5.43 -17.98
N GLU A 249 4.14 5.40 -18.81
CA GLU A 249 4.10 4.93 -20.21
C GLU A 249 5.25 3.97 -20.47
N GLY A 250 5.09 3.09 -21.44
CA GLY A 250 6.12 2.16 -21.87
C GLY A 250 6.25 0.94 -20.97
N LYS A 251 7.47 0.45 -20.80
CA LYS A 251 7.78 -0.73 -19.98
C LYS A 251 7.65 -0.42 -18.49
N VAL A 252 7.12 -1.39 -17.74
CA VAL A 252 7.03 -1.31 -16.28
C VAL A 252 8.41 -1.50 -15.65
N PHE A 253 9.16 -2.50 -16.11
CA PHE A 253 10.49 -2.81 -15.61
C PHE A 253 11.54 -2.37 -16.63
N ASN A 254 12.25 -1.27 -16.35
CA ASN A 254 13.27 -0.73 -17.24
C ASN A 254 14.60 -1.48 -17.09
N LYS A 255 14.88 -2.04 -15.94
CA LYS A 255 16.07 -2.83 -15.62
C LYS A 255 15.63 -4.07 -14.86
N LEU A 256 16.23 -5.21 -15.15
CA LEU A 256 16.05 -6.45 -14.40
C LEU A 256 17.41 -6.92 -13.85
N ASN A 257 17.41 -7.44 -12.64
CA ASN A 257 18.62 -7.99 -12.00
C ASN A 257 18.71 -9.48 -12.33
N ILE A 258 19.25 -9.81 -13.48
CA ILE A 258 19.33 -11.17 -14.00
C ILE A 258 20.64 -11.81 -13.54
N ILE A 259 20.60 -13.03 -13.04
CA ILE A 259 21.75 -13.84 -12.61
C ILE A 259 21.77 -15.18 -13.31
N ASP A 260 22.97 -15.71 -13.54
CA ASP A 260 23.17 -16.98 -14.23
C ASP A 260 23.28 -18.18 -13.26
N ASN A 261 23.63 -17.94 -11.98
CA ASN A 261 23.77 -18.97 -10.94
C ASN A 261 23.48 -18.39 -9.54
N LEU A 262 23.48 -19.26 -8.55
CA LEU A 262 23.21 -18.94 -7.15
C LEU A 262 24.48 -18.97 -6.25
N ASP A 263 25.67 -18.94 -6.81
CA ASP A 263 26.93 -19.14 -6.07
C ASP A 263 27.14 -18.09 -4.97
N ASP A 264 26.63 -16.89 -5.17
CA ASP A 264 26.73 -15.78 -4.21
C ASP A 264 25.53 -15.69 -3.24
N PHE A 265 24.63 -16.68 -3.25
CA PHE A 265 23.38 -16.63 -2.48
C PHE A 265 23.29 -17.81 -1.50
N ILE A 266 23.03 -17.52 -0.24
CA ILE A 266 22.69 -18.51 0.78
C ILE A 266 21.16 -18.59 0.85
N LEU A 267 20.59 -19.70 0.39
CA LEU A 267 19.15 -19.90 0.31
C LEU A 267 18.57 -20.23 1.69
N ARG A 268 17.44 -19.63 2.05
CA ARG A 268 16.78 -19.84 3.34
C ARG A 268 15.49 -20.62 3.24
N GLU A 269 14.56 -20.14 2.43
CA GLU A 269 13.23 -20.75 2.25
C GLU A 269 12.66 -20.38 0.88
N ILE A 270 11.84 -21.27 0.32
CA ILE A 270 11.15 -21.08 -0.95
C ILE A 270 9.67 -20.85 -0.67
N GLY A 271 9.06 -19.91 -1.38
CA GLY A 271 7.62 -19.78 -1.52
C GLY A 271 7.20 -19.94 -2.96
N LEU A 272 5.93 -20.28 -3.17
CA LEU A 272 5.27 -20.32 -4.47
C LEU A 272 4.18 -19.25 -4.52
N GLY A 273 4.06 -18.58 -5.66
CA GLY A 273 2.93 -17.74 -6.01
C GLY A 273 2.30 -18.29 -7.29
N ASP A 274 1.04 -18.70 -7.19
CA ASP A 274 0.37 -19.46 -8.25
C ASP A 274 -0.72 -18.60 -8.89
N ASP A 275 -0.60 -18.40 -10.21
CA ASP A 275 -1.66 -17.84 -11.05
C ASP A 275 -2.26 -18.96 -11.90
N TYR A 276 -3.53 -19.29 -11.62
CA TYR A 276 -4.24 -20.37 -12.28
C TYR A 276 -5.15 -19.85 -13.39
N GLY A 277 -4.91 -20.32 -14.61
CA GLY A 277 -5.76 -20.08 -15.76
C GLY A 277 -6.35 -21.37 -16.34
N SER A 278 -7.66 -21.42 -16.58
CA SER A 278 -8.30 -22.54 -17.26
C SER A 278 -8.12 -22.51 -18.79
N VAL A 279 -7.97 -21.33 -19.36
CA VAL A 279 -7.76 -21.06 -20.79
C VAL A 279 -6.46 -20.28 -21.01
N ASN A 280 -6.15 -19.41 -20.06
CA ASN A 280 -4.91 -18.65 -20.00
C ASN A 280 -3.79 -19.52 -19.41
N PRO A 281 -2.54 -19.09 -19.50
CA PRO A 281 -1.43 -19.77 -18.84
C PRO A 281 -1.68 -19.99 -17.35
N THR A 282 -1.23 -21.15 -16.87
CA THR A 282 -1.08 -21.45 -15.44
C THR A 282 0.39 -21.35 -15.08
N THR A 283 0.73 -20.58 -14.05
CA THR A 283 2.11 -20.41 -13.60
C THR A 283 2.24 -20.75 -12.12
N PHE A 284 3.32 -21.46 -11.76
CA PHE A 284 3.78 -21.63 -10.40
C PHE A 284 5.14 -20.97 -10.29
N VAL A 285 5.20 -19.86 -9.55
CA VAL A 285 6.37 -18.99 -9.52
C VAL A 285 7.12 -19.18 -8.20
N PRO A 286 8.25 -19.90 -8.21
CA PRO A 286 9.06 -20.08 -7.01
C PRO A 286 9.95 -18.87 -6.80
N ILE A 287 9.88 -18.30 -5.59
CA ILE A 287 10.78 -17.25 -5.13
C ILE A 287 11.47 -17.76 -3.87
N VAL A 288 12.78 -17.60 -3.81
CA VAL A 288 13.56 -17.95 -2.64
C VAL A 288 13.99 -16.70 -1.89
N LEU A 289 13.81 -16.70 -0.57
CA LEU A 289 14.46 -15.74 0.32
C LEU A 289 15.91 -16.17 0.49
N ALA A 290 16.85 -15.31 0.12
CA ALA A 290 18.26 -15.60 0.10
C ALA A 290 19.09 -14.44 0.67
N TYR A 291 20.24 -14.77 1.23
CA TYR A 291 21.24 -13.78 1.63
C TYR A 291 22.32 -13.67 0.55
N ASN A 292 22.42 -12.51 -0.07
CA ASN A 292 23.45 -12.22 -1.06
C ASN A 292 24.75 -11.86 -0.35
N THR A 293 25.77 -12.72 -0.49
CA THR A 293 27.06 -12.59 0.20
C THR A 293 27.93 -11.46 -0.33
N LYS A 294 27.71 -11.02 -1.58
CA LYS A 294 28.43 -9.89 -2.18
C LYS A 294 27.89 -8.54 -1.70
N SER A 295 26.58 -8.39 -1.68
CA SER A 295 25.94 -7.14 -1.24
C SER A 295 25.67 -7.09 0.27
N ASN A 296 25.88 -8.20 1.00
CA ASN A 296 25.62 -8.38 2.42
C ASN A 296 24.19 -8.02 2.82
N LYS A 297 23.20 -8.42 2.02
CA LYS A 297 21.78 -8.15 2.29
C LYS A 297 20.86 -9.32 1.97
N TRP A 298 19.75 -9.40 2.66
CA TRP A 298 18.65 -10.29 2.31
C TRP A 298 17.96 -9.82 1.04
N CYS A 299 17.63 -10.74 0.16
CA CYS A 299 16.97 -10.47 -1.11
C CYS A 299 16.07 -11.64 -1.51
N LEU A 300 15.29 -11.42 -2.55
CA LEU A 300 14.42 -12.40 -3.18
C LEU A 300 15.01 -12.82 -4.52
N VAL A 301 14.97 -14.11 -4.83
CA VAL A 301 15.42 -14.61 -6.13
C VAL A 301 14.31 -15.45 -6.74
N ARG A 302 13.76 -15.03 -7.88
CA ARG A 302 12.85 -15.83 -8.69
C ARG A 302 13.67 -16.96 -9.35
N LEU A 303 13.25 -18.19 -9.07
CA LEU A 303 13.81 -19.39 -9.68
C LEU A 303 13.09 -19.75 -10.99
N PRO A 304 13.58 -20.70 -11.82
CA PRO A 304 12.85 -21.18 -13.00
C PRO A 304 11.42 -21.60 -12.66
N VAL A 305 10.46 -21.14 -13.46
CA VAL A 305 9.03 -21.27 -13.19
C VAL A 305 8.42 -22.49 -13.87
N TYR A 306 7.33 -22.99 -13.33
CA TYR A 306 6.39 -23.79 -14.10
C TYR A 306 5.48 -22.85 -14.90
N TYR A 307 5.42 -23.02 -16.20
CA TYR A 307 4.65 -22.18 -17.12
C TYR A 307 3.97 -23.04 -18.18
N HIS A 308 2.68 -23.29 -18.02
CA HIS A 308 1.90 -24.09 -18.96
C HIS A 308 0.84 -23.23 -19.63
N ASN A 309 0.87 -23.14 -20.97
CA ASN A 309 -0.09 -22.39 -21.76
C ASN A 309 -0.96 -23.34 -22.60
N PRO A 310 -2.22 -23.62 -22.20
CA PRO A 310 -3.10 -24.55 -22.91
C PRO A 310 -3.33 -24.16 -24.36
N SER A 311 -3.41 -22.86 -24.65
CA SER A 311 -3.66 -22.37 -26.02
C SER A 311 -2.51 -22.68 -26.97
N ILE A 312 -1.27 -22.73 -26.49
CA ILE A 312 -0.09 -23.09 -27.29
C ILE A 312 0.05 -24.61 -27.39
N ASN A 313 -0.20 -25.30 -26.27
CA ASN A 313 -0.02 -26.75 -26.19
C ASN A 313 -1.16 -27.54 -26.84
N GLY A 314 -2.30 -26.86 -27.14
CA GLY A 314 -3.46 -27.47 -27.80
C GLY A 314 -4.21 -28.46 -26.91
N ASP A 315 -4.14 -28.33 -25.62
CA ASP A 315 -4.80 -29.17 -24.63
C ASP A 315 -5.84 -28.41 -23.80
N THR A 316 -6.68 -29.14 -23.07
CA THR A 316 -7.67 -28.60 -22.13
C THR A 316 -7.47 -29.27 -20.77
N PRO A 317 -6.44 -28.84 -20.01
CA PRO A 317 -6.08 -29.49 -18.77
C PRO A 317 -7.14 -29.29 -17.68
N THR A 318 -7.33 -30.32 -16.85
CA THR A 318 -8.23 -30.28 -15.71
C THR A 318 -7.57 -29.69 -14.47
N THR A 319 -8.36 -29.34 -13.47
CA THR A 319 -7.81 -28.94 -12.15
C THR A 319 -7.01 -30.06 -11.51
N GLU A 320 -7.37 -31.32 -11.75
CA GLU A 320 -6.60 -32.49 -11.30
C GLU A 320 -5.23 -32.58 -11.96
N PHE A 321 -5.14 -32.31 -13.25
CA PHE A 321 -3.87 -32.23 -13.94
C PHE A 321 -2.96 -31.20 -13.27
N TYR A 322 -3.43 -29.98 -13.06
CA TYR A 322 -2.63 -28.93 -12.45
C TYR A 322 -2.28 -29.20 -10.98
N SER A 323 -3.15 -29.83 -10.22
CA SER A 323 -2.84 -30.25 -8.85
C SER A 323 -1.69 -31.27 -8.81
N ASN A 324 -1.69 -32.23 -9.74
CA ASN A 324 -0.58 -33.19 -9.88
C ASN A 324 0.71 -32.49 -10.35
N GLN A 325 0.63 -31.57 -11.30
CA GLN A 325 1.79 -30.80 -11.76
C GLN A 325 2.39 -29.97 -10.63
N LEU A 326 1.57 -29.28 -9.83
CA LEU A 326 2.01 -28.52 -8.65
C LEU A 326 2.73 -29.42 -7.64
N ARG A 327 2.17 -30.59 -7.36
CA ARG A 327 2.81 -31.57 -6.45
C ARG A 327 4.17 -32.02 -6.96
N MET A 328 4.28 -32.34 -8.25
CA MET A 328 5.55 -32.72 -8.87
C MET A 328 6.55 -31.58 -8.86
N PHE A 329 6.09 -30.36 -9.11
CA PHE A 329 6.93 -29.17 -9.08
C PHE A 329 7.47 -28.89 -7.65
N MET A 330 6.64 -29.03 -6.62
CA MET A 330 7.09 -28.92 -5.23
C MET A 330 8.16 -29.95 -4.86
N LEU A 331 8.02 -31.18 -5.34
CA LEU A 331 9.02 -32.24 -5.16
C LEU A 331 10.32 -31.90 -5.91
N TYR A 332 10.21 -31.48 -7.15
CA TYR A 332 11.34 -31.03 -7.97
C TYR A 332 12.13 -29.91 -7.29
N LEU A 333 11.46 -28.88 -6.78
CA LEU A 333 12.13 -27.77 -6.08
C LEU A 333 12.87 -28.26 -4.84
N LYS A 334 12.25 -29.15 -4.06
CA LYS A 334 12.85 -29.71 -2.86
C LYS A 334 14.12 -30.54 -3.15
N GLU A 335 14.12 -31.26 -4.27
CA GLU A 335 15.27 -32.08 -4.68
C GLU A 335 16.37 -31.26 -5.34
N HIS A 336 15.98 -30.25 -6.13
CA HIS A 336 16.91 -29.48 -6.94
C HIS A 336 17.64 -28.37 -6.17
N TYR A 337 17.04 -27.86 -5.07
CA TYR A 337 17.61 -26.77 -4.29
C TYR A 337 18.01 -27.22 -2.87
N ASP A 338 18.84 -28.27 -2.76
CA ASP A 338 19.45 -28.78 -1.52
C ASP A 338 18.50 -28.89 -0.32
N ARG A 339 17.25 -29.26 -0.59
CA ARG A 339 16.17 -29.38 0.39
C ARG A 339 15.83 -28.09 1.15
N VAL A 340 16.06 -26.94 0.53
CA VAL A 340 15.55 -25.65 1.04
C VAL A 340 14.06 -25.80 1.32
N PRO A 341 13.56 -25.46 2.52
CA PRO A 341 12.16 -25.69 2.86
C PRO A 341 11.24 -24.84 2.00
N LEU A 342 10.19 -25.48 1.46
CA LEU A 342 9.07 -24.79 0.84
C LEU A 342 8.05 -24.50 1.94
N THR A 343 7.90 -23.22 2.29
CA THR A 343 7.16 -22.78 3.49
C THR A 343 5.83 -22.13 3.18
N THR A 344 5.65 -21.65 1.95
CA THR A 344 4.49 -20.84 1.56
C THR A 344 4.04 -21.25 0.16
N ASN A 345 2.74 -21.39 -0.03
CA ASN A 345 2.11 -21.57 -1.34
C ASN A 345 0.88 -20.65 -1.40
N VAL A 346 0.92 -19.61 -2.23
CA VAL A 346 -0.12 -18.59 -2.33
C VAL A 346 -0.82 -18.71 -3.67
N ILE A 347 -2.13 -18.88 -3.64
CA ILE A 347 -2.95 -19.07 -4.84
C ILE A 347 -3.87 -17.88 -5.03
N ASP A 348 -4.16 -17.55 -6.28
CA ASP A 348 -5.17 -16.56 -6.63
C ASP A 348 -6.49 -16.83 -5.88
N SER A 349 -6.96 -15.84 -5.11
CA SER A 349 -8.20 -15.93 -4.35
C SER A 349 -9.43 -16.23 -5.23
N GLU A 350 -9.39 -15.89 -6.52
CA GLU A 350 -10.47 -16.12 -7.48
C GLU A 350 -10.46 -17.54 -8.10
N ALA A 351 -9.41 -18.33 -7.91
CA ALA A 351 -9.25 -19.68 -8.45
C ALA A 351 -10.05 -20.75 -7.69
N ALA A 352 -11.36 -20.54 -7.48
CA ALA A 352 -12.19 -21.38 -6.60
C ALA A 352 -12.14 -22.89 -6.94
N HIS A 353 -12.25 -23.26 -8.21
CA HIS A 353 -12.21 -24.67 -8.63
C HIS A 353 -10.87 -25.34 -8.36
N PHE A 354 -9.79 -24.62 -8.56
CA PHE A 354 -8.44 -25.13 -8.30
C PHE A 354 -8.18 -25.27 -6.79
N LYS A 355 -8.56 -24.30 -5.99
CA LYS A 355 -8.48 -24.37 -4.52
C LYS A 355 -9.22 -25.58 -3.96
N ASN A 356 -10.47 -25.80 -4.38
CA ASN A 356 -11.25 -26.97 -3.96
C ASN A 356 -10.53 -28.29 -4.32
N ARG A 357 -9.88 -28.35 -5.47
CA ARG A 357 -9.10 -29.54 -5.86
C ARG A 357 -7.89 -29.74 -4.95
N LEU A 358 -7.15 -28.67 -4.64
CA LEU A 358 -5.98 -28.74 -3.76
C LEU A 358 -6.35 -29.19 -2.34
N GLU A 359 -7.51 -28.76 -1.81
CA GLU A 359 -8.05 -29.24 -0.54
C GLU A 359 -8.29 -30.76 -0.56
N VAL A 360 -8.92 -31.28 -1.65
CA VAL A 360 -9.12 -32.71 -1.83
C VAL A 360 -7.80 -33.48 -1.88
N ASP A 361 -6.79 -32.92 -2.53
CA ASP A 361 -5.47 -33.53 -2.69
C ASP A 361 -4.54 -33.29 -1.49
N ASN A 362 -5.02 -32.59 -0.44
CA ASN A 362 -4.27 -32.22 0.76
C ASN A 362 -2.98 -31.47 0.44
N ILE A 363 -3.00 -30.57 -0.53
CA ILE A 363 -1.90 -29.63 -0.82
C ILE A 363 -2.19 -28.32 -0.08
N PRO A 364 -1.34 -27.91 0.89
CA PRO A 364 -1.56 -26.70 1.65
C PRO A 364 -1.35 -25.45 0.80
N PHE A 365 -2.19 -24.44 1.01
CA PHE A 365 -2.10 -23.14 0.39
C PHE A 365 -2.68 -22.03 1.27
N SER A 366 -2.32 -20.78 0.96
CA SER A 366 -3.02 -19.58 1.40
C SER A 366 -3.60 -18.83 0.21
N GLU A 367 -4.61 -18.01 0.45
CA GLU A 367 -5.21 -17.19 -0.61
C GLU A 367 -4.48 -15.86 -0.77
N SER A 368 -4.35 -15.39 -2.01
CA SER A 368 -3.75 -14.10 -2.29
C SER A 368 -4.56 -12.95 -1.69
N ASP A 369 -3.88 -12.03 -1.01
CA ASP A 369 -4.47 -10.77 -0.56
C ASP A 369 -4.42 -9.76 -1.71
N LYS A 370 -5.59 -9.41 -2.25
CA LYS A 370 -5.76 -8.43 -3.33
C LYS A 370 -6.23 -7.05 -2.82
N SER A 371 -6.21 -6.82 -1.51
CA SER A 371 -6.74 -5.60 -0.87
C SER A 371 -6.10 -4.31 -1.39
N ASP A 372 -4.83 -4.36 -1.77
CA ASP A 372 -4.07 -3.19 -2.21
C ASP A 372 -4.18 -2.91 -3.72
N GLY A 373 -4.79 -3.83 -4.47
CA GLY A 373 -4.92 -3.73 -5.92
C GLY A 373 -3.64 -4.07 -6.69
N VAL A 374 -3.75 -4.07 -8.02
CA VAL A 374 -2.65 -4.46 -8.93
C VAL A 374 -1.51 -3.44 -8.88
N SER A 375 -1.85 -2.15 -8.85
CA SER A 375 -0.87 -1.07 -8.97
C SER A 375 0.15 -1.09 -7.84
N GLU A 376 -0.30 -1.22 -6.60
CA GLU A 376 0.59 -1.23 -5.44
C GLU A 376 1.51 -2.47 -5.43
N GLY A 377 0.99 -3.64 -5.79
CA GLY A 377 1.81 -4.84 -5.89
C GLY A 377 2.88 -4.74 -6.99
N VAL A 378 2.57 -4.11 -8.12
CA VAL A 378 3.53 -3.86 -9.20
C VAL A 378 4.57 -2.81 -8.78
N GLU A 379 4.13 -1.70 -8.14
CA GLU A 379 5.02 -0.66 -7.63
C GLU A 379 6.00 -1.21 -6.57
N HIS A 380 5.53 -2.11 -5.72
CA HIS A 380 6.39 -2.76 -4.73
C HIS A 380 7.42 -3.68 -5.39
N LEU A 381 7.00 -4.52 -6.35
CA LEU A 381 7.91 -5.38 -7.10
C LEU A 381 8.95 -4.55 -7.89
N GLN A 382 8.53 -3.43 -8.48
CA GLN A 382 9.41 -2.48 -9.15
C GLN A 382 10.45 -1.90 -8.18
N ALA A 383 10.03 -1.47 -7.00
CA ALA A 383 10.94 -0.96 -5.98
C ALA A 383 11.97 -2.01 -5.51
N LEU A 384 11.56 -3.28 -5.35
CA LEU A 384 12.46 -4.39 -5.03
C LEU A 384 13.49 -4.63 -6.13
N ILE A 385 13.08 -4.55 -7.40
CA ILE A 385 13.98 -4.70 -8.56
C ILE A 385 14.96 -3.53 -8.61
N ASP A 386 14.48 -2.30 -8.53
CA ASP A 386 15.30 -1.09 -8.68
C ASP A 386 16.37 -0.96 -7.58
N LYS A 387 16.05 -1.39 -6.35
CA LYS A 387 16.98 -1.38 -5.21
C LYS A 387 17.81 -2.65 -5.06
N GLU A 388 17.78 -3.52 -6.04
CA GLU A 388 18.51 -4.79 -6.05
C GLU A 388 18.18 -5.71 -4.86
N TYR A 389 16.88 -5.79 -4.51
CA TYR A 389 16.34 -6.76 -3.57
C TYR A 389 15.58 -7.91 -4.27
N PHE A 390 15.35 -7.81 -5.57
CA PHE A 390 14.74 -8.87 -6.37
C PHE A 390 15.62 -9.21 -7.55
N TYR A 391 15.96 -10.49 -7.67
CA TYR A 391 16.78 -11.06 -8.74
C TYR A 391 16.00 -12.11 -9.51
N ILE A 392 16.39 -12.36 -10.75
CA ILE A 392 15.84 -13.37 -11.63
C ILE A 392 16.95 -14.33 -12.00
N LEU A 393 16.85 -15.59 -11.56
CA LEU A 393 17.74 -16.67 -12.01
C LEU A 393 17.28 -17.11 -13.41
N LYS A 394 18.18 -17.03 -14.39
CA LYS A 394 17.92 -17.54 -15.74
C LYS A 394 17.66 -19.04 -15.70
N GLY A 395 16.65 -19.47 -16.44
CA GLY A 395 16.37 -20.88 -16.63
C GLY A 395 15.09 -21.05 -17.43
N ASN A 396 15.13 -21.98 -18.37
CA ASN A 396 13.97 -22.31 -19.19
C ASN A 396 12.79 -22.73 -18.30
N SER A 397 11.59 -22.30 -18.67
CA SER A 397 10.38 -22.65 -17.95
C SER A 397 10.07 -24.13 -18.06
N ILE A 398 9.56 -24.74 -16.98
CA ILE A 398 9.04 -26.10 -17.01
C ILE A 398 7.60 -26.04 -17.51
N THR A 399 7.31 -26.74 -18.59
CA THR A 399 5.97 -26.74 -19.19
C THR A 399 5.10 -27.86 -18.66
N ARG A 400 5.71 -28.97 -18.27
CA ARG A 400 5.01 -30.16 -17.79
C ARG A 400 5.95 -31.09 -17.03
N PHE A 401 5.37 -31.90 -16.14
CA PHE A 401 6.01 -33.10 -15.59
C PHE A 401 5.34 -34.34 -16.21
N ARG A 402 6.15 -35.29 -16.63
CA ARG A 402 5.69 -36.61 -17.03
C ARG A 402 5.25 -37.44 -15.84
N ASP A 403 4.58 -38.56 -16.08
CA ASP A 403 4.11 -39.44 -15.00
C ASP A 403 5.24 -40.01 -14.13
N ASP A 404 6.44 -40.10 -14.67
CA ASP A 404 7.66 -40.51 -13.94
C ASP A 404 8.33 -39.39 -13.15
N GLY A 405 7.75 -38.18 -13.16
CA GLY A 405 8.28 -37.01 -12.47
C GLY A 405 9.35 -36.23 -13.25
N THR A 406 9.68 -36.64 -14.48
CA THR A 406 10.68 -35.94 -15.31
C THR A 406 10.12 -34.62 -15.84
N PRO A 407 10.80 -33.46 -15.63
CA PRO A 407 10.34 -32.18 -16.16
C PRO A 407 10.58 -32.07 -17.66
N GLU A 408 9.62 -31.49 -18.37
CA GLU A 408 9.75 -31.02 -19.75
C GLU A 408 9.96 -29.50 -19.73
N PHE A 409 11.00 -29.05 -20.40
CA PHE A 409 11.35 -27.64 -20.46
C PHE A 409 10.90 -27.03 -21.79
N SER A 410 10.48 -25.77 -21.70
CA SER A 410 10.40 -24.88 -22.87
C SER A 410 11.81 -24.60 -23.43
N ASP A 411 11.85 -24.07 -24.64
CA ASP A 411 13.07 -23.49 -25.20
C ASP A 411 13.35 -22.06 -24.72
N LYS A 412 12.49 -21.52 -23.86
CA LYS A 412 12.51 -20.14 -23.37
C LYS A 412 12.26 -20.07 -21.87
N ASP A 413 12.60 -18.91 -21.31
CA ASP A 413 12.12 -18.44 -20.00
C ASP A 413 10.91 -17.54 -20.25
N GLU A 414 9.70 -18.11 -20.28
CA GLU A 414 8.46 -17.36 -20.51
C GLU A 414 8.24 -16.31 -19.44
N SER A 415 8.58 -16.60 -18.20
CA SER A 415 8.49 -15.65 -17.09
C SER A 415 9.41 -14.44 -17.30
N LEU A 416 10.64 -14.66 -17.72
CA LEU A 416 11.55 -13.55 -18.03
C LEU A 416 11.02 -12.69 -19.18
N ILE A 417 10.44 -13.32 -20.23
CA ILE A 417 9.80 -12.60 -21.34
C ILE A 417 8.64 -11.73 -20.84
N GLU A 418 7.82 -12.22 -19.89
CA GLU A 418 6.76 -11.41 -19.27
C GLU A 418 7.36 -10.19 -18.55
N PHE A 419 8.37 -10.36 -17.70
CA PHE A 419 9.03 -9.25 -17.03
C PHE A 419 9.66 -8.23 -18.00
N GLU A 420 10.30 -8.69 -19.08
CA GLU A 420 10.91 -7.83 -20.10
C GLU A 420 9.89 -7.08 -20.96
N SER A 421 8.69 -7.65 -21.14
CA SER A 421 7.64 -7.12 -22.03
C SER A 421 6.51 -6.40 -21.30
N TYR A 422 6.42 -6.49 -19.98
CA TYR A 422 5.33 -5.90 -19.21
C TYR A 422 5.23 -4.40 -19.40
N GLN A 423 4.05 -3.93 -19.74
CA GLN A 423 3.83 -2.54 -20.14
C GLN A 423 2.66 -1.90 -19.41
N TYR A 424 2.74 -0.58 -19.29
CA TYR A 424 1.60 0.23 -18.89
C TYR A 424 0.55 0.23 -20.01
N ASP A 425 -0.73 0.14 -19.63
CA ASP A 425 -1.85 0.43 -20.53
C ASP A 425 -2.11 1.92 -20.52
N THR A 426 -1.39 2.67 -21.33
CA THR A 426 -1.46 4.13 -21.38
C THR A 426 -2.85 4.63 -21.69
N ILE A 427 -3.60 3.98 -22.59
CA ILE A 427 -4.95 4.39 -22.97
C ILE A 427 -5.89 4.24 -21.78
N ARG A 428 -5.88 3.08 -21.12
CA ARG A 428 -6.69 2.82 -19.94
C ARG A 428 -6.28 3.73 -18.78
N SER A 429 -4.98 3.97 -18.60
CA SER A 429 -4.45 4.88 -17.58
C SER A 429 -4.93 6.32 -17.77
N ILE A 430 -4.94 6.82 -19.01
CA ILE A 430 -5.46 8.16 -19.33
C ILE A 430 -6.97 8.23 -19.02
N ASN A 431 -7.73 7.22 -19.41
CA ASN A 431 -9.19 7.21 -19.22
C ASN A 431 -9.60 7.07 -17.75
N THR A 432 -8.88 6.28 -16.97
CA THR A 432 -9.18 6.04 -15.55
C THR A 432 -8.53 7.06 -14.62
N GLY A 433 -7.52 7.79 -15.11
CA GLY A 433 -6.71 8.69 -14.29
C GLY A 433 -5.70 7.98 -13.37
N GLN A 434 -5.51 6.67 -13.52
CA GLN A 434 -4.63 5.84 -12.67
C GLN A 434 -3.67 5.02 -13.52
N ASN A 435 -2.56 4.55 -12.93
CA ASN A 435 -1.70 3.61 -13.62
C ASN A 435 -2.42 2.27 -13.84
N CYS A 436 -2.60 1.90 -15.09
CA CYS A 436 -3.14 0.62 -15.50
C CYS A 436 -2.07 -0.16 -16.26
N TYR A 437 -2.17 -1.48 -16.23
CA TYR A 437 -1.23 -2.38 -16.85
C TYR A 437 -1.93 -3.22 -17.93
N LYS A 438 -1.20 -3.58 -18.97
CA LYS A 438 -1.72 -4.50 -19.98
C LYS A 438 -1.95 -5.86 -19.35
N LYS A 439 -3.12 -6.43 -19.60
CA LYS A 439 -3.54 -7.77 -19.14
C LYS A 439 -3.12 -8.85 -20.15
N GLU A 440 -1.88 -8.76 -20.59
CA GLU A 440 -1.26 -9.66 -21.54
C GLU A 440 0.14 -10.00 -21.00
N LEU A 441 0.48 -11.26 -20.93
CA LEU A 441 1.79 -11.71 -20.45
C LEU A 441 2.11 -11.19 -19.03
N ASP A 442 1.19 -11.39 -18.08
CA ASP A 442 1.33 -10.92 -16.70
C ASP A 442 1.21 -12.05 -15.64
N HIS A 443 1.09 -13.31 -16.07
CA HIS A 443 0.80 -14.44 -15.19
C HIS A 443 1.88 -14.71 -14.14
N SER A 444 3.15 -14.72 -14.53
CA SER A 444 4.25 -14.91 -13.56
C SER A 444 4.52 -13.67 -12.73
N ILE A 445 4.14 -12.50 -13.23
CA ILE A 445 4.20 -11.24 -12.46
C ILE A 445 3.12 -11.26 -11.38
N ASP A 446 1.90 -11.69 -11.72
CA ASP A 446 0.80 -11.83 -10.77
C ASP A 446 1.14 -12.88 -9.69
N GLY A 447 1.64 -14.07 -10.06
CA GLY A 447 2.14 -15.05 -9.10
C GLY A 447 3.23 -14.48 -8.19
N SER A 448 4.19 -13.74 -8.73
CA SER A 448 5.25 -13.08 -7.94
C SER A 448 4.67 -12.09 -6.94
N ARG A 449 3.70 -11.26 -7.36
CA ARG A 449 3.04 -10.27 -6.48
C ARG A 449 2.28 -10.92 -5.33
N TYR A 450 1.57 -12.03 -5.59
CA TYR A 450 0.82 -12.74 -4.56
C TYR A 450 1.73 -13.24 -3.44
N LEU A 451 2.83 -13.88 -3.79
CA LEU A 451 3.79 -14.37 -2.80
C LEU A 451 4.50 -13.24 -2.07
N ILE A 452 4.95 -12.20 -2.78
CA ILE A 452 5.63 -11.05 -2.16
C ILE A 452 4.70 -10.36 -1.16
N LYS A 453 3.43 -10.17 -1.50
CA LYS A 453 2.44 -9.59 -0.60
C LYS A 453 2.27 -10.41 0.67
N GLU A 454 2.16 -11.73 0.56
CA GLU A 454 2.09 -12.63 1.72
C GLU A 454 3.35 -12.52 2.59
N TRP A 455 4.51 -12.42 1.98
CA TRP A 455 5.76 -12.27 2.72
C TRP A 455 5.95 -10.89 3.35
N VAL A 456 5.38 -9.85 2.78
CA VAL A 456 5.26 -8.53 3.43
C VAL A 456 4.37 -8.62 4.65
N ASN A 457 3.18 -9.20 4.51
CA ASN A 457 2.22 -9.36 5.60
C ASN A 457 2.76 -10.20 6.77
N THR A 458 3.62 -11.17 6.47
CA THR A 458 4.24 -12.06 7.46
C THR A 458 5.64 -11.62 7.92
N GLY A 459 6.12 -10.45 7.47
CA GLY A 459 7.41 -9.89 7.85
C GLY A 459 8.64 -10.65 7.30
N ARG A 460 8.47 -11.40 6.22
CA ARG A 460 9.54 -12.18 5.56
C ARG A 460 10.18 -11.44 4.38
N CYS A 461 9.46 -10.51 3.76
CA CYS A 461 10.01 -9.71 2.66
C CYS A 461 11.09 -8.76 3.16
N PRO A 462 12.21 -8.59 2.43
CA PRO A 462 13.16 -7.52 2.71
C PRO A 462 12.45 -6.16 2.72
N GLN A 463 12.76 -5.33 3.72
CA GLN A 463 12.23 -3.97 3.80
C GLN A 463 12.96 -3.08 2.78
N VAL A 464 12.20 -2.43 1.92
CA VAL A 464 12.68 -1.56 0.83
C VAL A 464 12.48 -0.10 1.17
#